data_60f2a0eda20669d0df223d6abb6e4d02
#
_entry.id   60f2a0eda20669d0df223d6abb6e4d02
#
_cell.length_a   1.000
_cell.length_b   1.000
_cell.length_c   1.000
_cell.angle_alpha   90.00
_cell.angle_beta   90.00
_cell.angle_gamma   90.00
#
_symmetry.space_group_name_H-M   'P 1'
#
loop_
_entity.id
_entity.type
_entity.pdbx_description
1 polymer ?
#
loop_
_entity_poly.entity_id
_entity_poly.type
_entity_poly.pdbx_seq_one_letter_code
_entity_poly.pdbx_strand_id
1 'polypeptide(L)'
;MTHFNAKDNELTSIDLSTNDLLEEIHLFGNSLTSIDVSDKPNLRELKVHSNSIDNIDVSNNSLLTVLHVAINQLTGLDVSNNLLLVNLYAQSNQLTTMDVTNNDSLELLQLHENSLTSVSGISNKVNLDHLQLQRNELTSIDISGCVSLESTVLLYNNDLTSINLTGNVAMTHFNAKDNELTSIDLSTNDLLEEI
;
A
#
# COMPACT_ATOMS: atom_id res chain seq x y z
N MET A 1 -21.05 1.10 19.34
CA MET A 1 -21.06 1.33 17.88
C MET A 1 -19.82 0.66 17.32
N THR A 2 -19.97 -0.21 16.32
CA THR A 2 -18.86 -0.96 15.70
C THR A 2 -18.46 -0.39 14.33
N HIS A 3 -19.36 0.32 13.66
CA HIS A 3 -19.13 0.92 12.36
C HIS A 3 -19.44 2.42 12.41
N PHE A 4 -18.53 3.25 11.93
CA PHE A 4 -18.70 4.68 11.83
C PHE A 4 -18.43 5.15 10.40
N ASN A 5 -19.37 5.87 9.81
CA ASN A 5 -19.27 6.38 8.46
C ASN A 5 -19.73 7.84 8.39
N ALA A 6 -18.80 8.74 8.12
CA ALA A 6 -19.04 10.16 7.88
C ALA A 6 -18.22 10.66 6.67
N LYS A 7 -18.10 9.81 5.63
CA LYS A 7 -17.43 10.14 4.37
C LYS A 7 -18.10 11.31 3.66
N ASP A 8 -17.31 11.96 2.78
CA ASP A 8 -17.79 13.02 1.88
C ASP A 8 -18.50 14.15 2.62
N ASN A 9 -17.80 14.72 3.63
CA ASN A 9 -18.24 15.87 4.42
C ASN A 9 -17.13 16.93 4.50
N GLU A 10 -17.28 17.91 5.37
CA GLU A 10 -16.33 19.00 5.58
C GLU A 10 -15.67 18.91 6.98
N LEU A 11 -15.51 17.69 7.52
CA LEU A 11 -14.96 17.49 8.86
C LEU A 11 -13.48 17.90 8.87
N THR A 12 -13.10 18.75 9.83
CA THR A 12 -11.71 19.15 10.07
C THR A 12 -11.10 18.40 11.27
N SER A 13 -11.93 17.85 12.14
CA SER A 13 -11.55 17.02 13.28
C SER A 13 -12.68 16.10 13.68
N ILE A 14 -12.35 15.07 14.44
CA ILE A 14 -13.33 14.15 15.03
C ILE A 14 -12.81 13.63 16.37
N ASP A 15 -13.69 13.52 17.35
CA ASP A 15 -13.43 12.87 18.62
C ASP A 15 -14.11 11.49 18.64
N LEU A 16 -13.31 10.45 18.71
CA LEU A 16 -13.75 9.05 18.79
C LEU A 16 -13.46 8.43 20.17
N SER A 17 -12.97 9.19 21.14
CA SER A 17 -12.44 8.72 22.43
C SER A 17 -13.38 7.84 23.25
N THR A 18 -14.70 7.92 23.01
CA THR A 18 -15.72 7.10 23.71
C THR A 18 -16.24 5.92 22.89
N ASN A 19 -15.62 5.61 21.74
CA ASN A 19 -16.11 4.62 20.79
C ASN A 19 -15.17 3.40 20.68
N ASP A 20 -14.79 2.79 21.79
CA ASP A 20 -13.75 1.75 21.90
C ASP A 20 -14.06 0.43 21.16
N LEU A 21 -15.32 0.25 20.73
CA LEU A 21 -15.77 -0.97 20.02
C LEU A 21 -15.77 -0.81 18.51
N LEU A 22 -15.15 0.25 17.95
CA LEU A 22 -15.11 0.46 16.51
C LEU A 22 -14.25 -0.60 15.83
N GLU A 23 -14.83 -1.21 14.81
CA GLU A 23 -14.21 -2.17 13.91
C GLU A 23 -13.98 -1.56 12.52
N GLU A 24 -14.83 -0.61 12.11
CA GLU A 24 -14.73 0.08 10.82
C GLU A 24 -14.90 1.59 10.99
N ILE A 25 -14.01 2.36 10.36
CA ILE A 25 -14.03 3.83 10.35
C ILE A 25 -13.88 4.31 8.90
N HIS A 26 -14.92 4.97 8.38
CA HIS A 26 -14.93 5.58 7.05
C HIS A 26 -15.10 7.09 7.16
N LEU A 27 -14.01 7.82 6.92
CA LEU A 27 -13.91 9.27 7.03
C LEU A 27 -13.28 9.92 5.78
N PHE A 28 -13.23 9.17 4.68
CA PHE A 28 -12.66 9.68 3.45
C PHE A 28 -13.46 10.86 2.85
N GLY A 29 -12.79 11.69 2.03
CA GLY A 29 -13.43 12.86 1.43
C GLY A 29 -13.82 13.92 2.46
N ASN A 30 -12.91 14.25 3.37
CA ASN A 30 -13.07 15.30 4.38
C ASN A 30 -11.86 16.26 4.37
N SER A 31 -11.70 17.06 5.40
CA SER A 31 -10.59 18.01 5.59
C SER A 31 -9.81 17.71 6.89
N LEU A 32 -9.73 16.43 7.27
CA LEU A 32 -9.01 16.02 8.48
C LEU A 32 -7.50 16.22 8.29
N THR A 33 -6.85 16.79 9.30
CA THR A 33 -5.38 16.88 9.35
C THR A 33 -4.74 15.80 10.23
N SER A 34 -5.52 15.16 11.08
CA SER A 34 -5.11 14.03 11.92
C SER A 34 -6.30 13.16 12.31
N ILE A 35 -6.02 11.95 12.75
CA ILE A 35 -6.98 11.06 13.37
C ILE A 35 -6.28 10.24 14.46
N ASP A 36 -6.90 10.10 15.61
CA ASP A 36 -6.42 9.23 16.69
C ASP A 36 -7.25 7.93 16.71
N VAL A 37 -6.58 6.81 16.46
CA VAL A 37 -7.15 5.45 16.51
C VAL A 37 -6.43 4.56 17.52
N SER A 38 -5.59 5.14 18.40
CA SER A 38 -4.72 4.40 19.33
C SER A 38 -5.48 3.56 20.35
N ASP A 39 -6.72 3.93 20.66
CA ASP A 39 -7.63 3.26 21.59
C ASP A 39 -8.70 2.41 20.88
N LYS A 40 -8.45 1.99 19.62
CA LYS A 40 -9.35 1.17 18.80
C LYS A 40 -8.77 -0.23 18.54
N PRO A 41 -8.63 -1.09 19.57
CA PRO A 41 -7.96 -2.39 19.41
C PRO A 41 -8.71 -3.37 18.50
N ASN A 42 -10.01 -3.14 18.25
CA ASN A 42 -10.84 -3.98 17.40
C ASN A 42 -10.88 -3.51 15.95
N LEU A 43 -10.16 -2.43 15.58
CA LEU A 43 -10.22 -1.83 14.26
C LEU A 43 -9.68 -2.79 13.19
N ARG A 44 -10.51 -3.09 12.19
CA ARG A 44 -10.23 -3.97 11.05
C ARG A 44 -10.13 -3.21 9.73
N GLU A 45 -10.90 -2.14 9.60
CA GLU A 45 -10.93 -1.33 8.40
C GLU A 45 -10.86 0.16 8.73
N LEU A 46 -9.85 0.85 8.17
CA LEU A 46 -9.67 2.29 8.29
C LEU A 46 -9.60 2.92 6.89
N LYS A 47 -10.59 3.73 6.54
CA LYS A 47 -10.62 4.49 5.28
C LYS A 47 -10.66 5.99 5.57
N VAL A 48 -9.51 6.64 5.42
CA VAL A 48 -9.31 8.07 5.64
C VAL A 48 -8.66 8.76 4.44
N HIS A 49 -8.77 8.14 3.25
CA HIS A 49 -8.23 8.73 2.03
C HIS A 49 -8.91 10.05 1.66
N SER A 50 -8.26 10.85 0.81
CA SER A 50 -8.78 12.16 0.39
C SER A 50 -9.07 13.07 1.58
N ASN A 51 -8.02 13.30 2.38
CA ASN A 51 -7.96 14.22 3.50
C ASN A 51 -6.66 15.04 3.43
N SER A 52 -6.22 15.64 4.51
CA SER A 52 -4.96 16.39 4.64
C SER A 52 -4.07 15.85 5.78
N ILE A 53 -4.14 14.53 6.03
CA ILE A 53 -3.44 13.87 7.13
C ILE A 53 -1.95 13.78 6.80
N ASP A 54 -1.09 14.30 7.68
CA ASP A 54 0.37 14.30 7.51
C ASP A 54 1.07 13.18 8.30
N ASN A 55 0.39 12.63 9.31
CA ASN A 55 0.87 11.50 10.09
C ASN A 55 -0.28 10.64 10.60
N ILE A 56 -0.08 9.33 10.68
CA ILE A 56 -1.04 8.38 11.24
C ILE A 56 -0.30 7.28 12.01
N ASP A 57 -0.75 6.99 13.22
CA ASP A 57 -0.25 5.87 14.03
C ASP A 57 -1.30 4.77 14.10
N VAL A 58 -0.98 3.63 13.52
CA VAL A 58 -1.82 2.41 13.51
C VAL A 58 -1.18 1.26 14.30
N SER A 59 -0.13 1.54 15.08
CA SER A 59 0.65 0.53 15.81
C SER A 59 -0.16 -0.30 16.82
N ASN A 60 -1.25 0.26 17.36
CA ASN A 60 -2.14 -0.41 18.29
C ASN A 60 -3.31 -1.17 17.61
N ASN A 61 -3.44 -1.07 16.29
CA ASN A 61 -4.54 -1.66 15.53
C ASN A 61 -4.12 -3.00 14.89
N SER A 62 -3.72 -3.97 15.72
CA SER A 62 -3.15 -5.26 15.25
C SER A 62 -4.14 -6.15 14.48
N LEU A 63 -5.44 -5.86 14.53
CA LEU A 63 -6.47 -6.57 13.77
C LEU A 63 -6.78 -5.93 12.41
N LEU A 64 -6.03 -4.87 12.02
CA LEU A 64 -6.26 -4.15 10.79
C LEU A 64 -6.00 -5.03 9.57
N THR A 65 -7.01 -5.16 8.70
CA THR A 65 -6.96 -5.91 7.44
C THR A 65 -7.00 -4.99 6.22
N VAL A 66 -7.63 -3.83 6.34
CA VAL A 66 -7.72 -2.82 5.27
C VAL A 66 -7.28 -1.46 5.80
N LEU A 67 -6.26 -0.89 5.19
CA LEU A 67 -5.80 0.48 5.44
C LEU A 67 -5.83 1.29 4.14
N HIS A 68 -6.69 2.30 4.07
CA HIS A 68 -6.80 3.19 2.93
C HIS A 68 -6.52 4.64 3.35
N VAL A 69 -5.27 5.05 3.14
CA VAL A 69 -4.72 6.38 3.49
C VAL A 69 -4.27 7.17 2.25
N ALA A 70 -4.71 6.78 1.07
CA ALA A 70 -4.37 7.44 -0.20
C ALA A 70 -4.79 8.91 -0.23
N ILE A 71 -4.13 9.71 -1.09
CA ILE A 71 -4.48 11.13 -1.30
C ILE A 71 -4.51 11.86 0.04
N ASN A 72 -3.35 11.90 0.70
CA ASN A 72 -3.07 12.59 1.94
C ASN A 72 -1.69 13.28 1.86
N GLN A 73 -1.08 13.63 2.97
CA GLN A 73 0.22 14.32 3.04
C GLN A 73 1.27 13.50 3.83
N LEU A 74 1.10 12.17 3.89
CA LEU A 74 1.97 11.29 4.68
C LEU A 74 3.40 11.31 4.14
N THR A 75 4.38 11.55 5.01
CA THR A 75 5.81 11.46 4.70
C THR A 75 6.43 10.13 5.15
N GLY A 76 5.74 9.38 5.99
CA GLY A 76 6.09 8.04 6.47
C GLY A 76 4.85 7.26 6.87
N LEU A 77 4.93 5.94 6.85
CA LEU A 77 3.86 5.03 7.27
C LEU A 77 4.49 3.74 7.82
N ASP A 78 4.24 3.47 9.10
CA ASP A 78 4.67 2.23 9.75
C ASP A 78 3.49 1.27 9.91
N VAL A 79 3.58 0.13 9.25
CA VAL A 79 2.59 -0.97 9.31
C VAL A 79 3.18 -2.24 9.92
N SER A 80 4.32 -2.14 10.59
CA SER A 80 5.07 -3.30 11.12
C SER A 80 4.31 -4.13 12.14
N ASN A 81 3.33 -3.53 12.82
CA ASN A 81 2.46 -4.20 13.81
C ASN A 81 1.13 -4.72 13.21
N ASN A 82 0.82 -4.40 11.95
CA ASN A 82 -0.44 -4.77 11.31
C ASN A 82 -0.28 -6.06 10.50
N LEU A 83 0.03 -7.16 11.20
CA LEU A 83 0.41 -8.45 10.60
C LEU A 83 -0.71 -9.11 9.77
N LEU A 84 -1.97 -8.70 9.99
CA LEU A 84 -3.15 -9.21 9.28
C LEU A 84 -3.54 -8.34 8.08
N LEU A 85 -2.71 -7.34 7.72
CA LEU A 85 -3.02 -6.41 6.63
C LEU A 85 -3.08 -7.15 5.29
N VAL A 86 -4.24 -7.07 4.63
CA VAL A 86 -4.53 -7.67 3.32
C VAL A 86 -4.45 -6.61 2.22
N ASN A 87 -5.07 -5.45 2.46
CA ASN A 87 -5.11 -4.37 1.47
C ASN A 87 -4.49 -3.09 2.02
N LEU A 88 -3.45 -2.60 1.36
CA LEU A 88 -2.81 -1.32 1.65
C LEU A 88 -2.92 -0.38 0.45
N TYR A 89 -3.63 0.74 0.66
CA TYR A 89 -3.76 1.84 -0.29
C TYR A 89 -3.11 3.08 0.31
N ALA A 90 -1.92 3.44 -0.14
CA ALA A 90 -1.19 4.62 0.32
C ALA A 90 -0.64 5.47 -0.85
N GLN A 91 -1.26 5.34 -2.03
CA GLN A 91 -0.91 6.13 -3.21
C GLN A 91 -1.20 7.62 -3.03
N SER A 92 -0.53 8.46 -3.81
CA SER A 92 -0.68 9.93 -3.81
C SER A 92 -0.45 10.51 -2.40
N ASN A 93 0.75 10.27 -1.88
CA ASN A 93 1.30 10.80 -0.64
C ASN A 93 2.72 11.34 -0.89
N GLN A 94 3.55 11.49 0.14
CA GLN A 94 4.93 11.97 0.09
C GLN A 94 5.89 10.95 0.71
N LEU A 95 5.56 9.65 0.62
CA LEU A 95 6.37 8.58 1.19
C LEU A 95 7.71 8.46 0.43
N THR A 96 8.82 8.36 1.17
CA THR A 96 10.16 8.17 0.60
C THR A 96 10.67 6.74 0.69
N THR A 97 10.14 5.97 1.62
CA THR A 97 10.43 4.55 1.81
C THR A 97 9.17 3.82 2.28
N MET A 98 9.10 2.51 2.04
CA MET A 98 8.06 1.65 2.60
C MET A 98 8.67 0.30 3.01
N ASP A 99 8.31 -0.19 4.19
CA ASP A 99 8.68 -1.53 4.65
C ASP A 99 7.40 -2.34 4.91
N VAL A 100 7.24 -3.43 4.15
CA VAL A 100 6.13 -4.38 4.28
C VAL A 100 6.63 -5.77 4.70
N THR A 101 7.82 -5.86 5.27
CA THR A 101 8.45 -7.14 5.65
C THR A 101 7.53 -8.01 6.50
N ASN A 102 6.80 -7.43 7.44
CA ASN A 102 5.95 -8.17 8.38
C ASN A 102 4.52 -8.43 7.86
N ASN A 103 4.15 -7.94 6.69
CA ASN A 103 2.77 -7.99 6.18
C ASN A 103 2.60 -9.13 5.16
N ASP A 104 2.77 -10.39 5.60
CA ASP A 104 2.74 -11.58 4.71
C ASP A 104 1.34 -11.92 4.17
N SER A 105 0.29 -11.31 4.75
CA SER A 105 -1.09 -11.48 4.30
C SER A 105 -1.47 -10.53 3.16
N LEU A 106 -0.56 -9.63 2.69
CA LEU A 106 -0.87 -8.67 1.64
C LEU A 106 -1.26 -9.37 0.33
N GLU A 107 -2.42 -9.00 -0.18
CA GLU A 107 -2.95 -9.34 -1.50
C GLU A 107 -2.88 -8.12 -2.45
N LEU A 108 -3.07 -6.91 -1.91
CA LEU A 108 -3.02 -5.68 -2.68
C LEU A 108 -2.11 -4.64 -2.04
N LEU A 109 -1.19 -4.09 -2.85
CA LEU A 109 -0.28 -3.01 -2.45
C LEU A 109 -0.28 -1.89 -3.50
N GLN A 110 -0.85 -0.72 -3.16
CA GLN A 110 -0.86 0.47 -4.01
C GLN A 110 -0.09 1.61 -3.34
N LEU A 111 1.07 1.95 -3.91
CA LEU A 111 1.99 2.98 -3.41
C LEU A 111 2.39 3.98 -4.52
N HIS A 112 1.69 3.97 -5.66
CA HIS A 112 2.00 4.85 -6.77
C HIS A 112 1.84 6.33 -6.42
N GLU A 113 2.49 7.21 -7.21
CA GLU A 113 2.45 8.65 -6.96
C GLU A 113 2.94 9.01 -5.54
N ASN A 114 4.16 8.58 -5.23
CA ASN A 114 4.92 8.95 -4.05
C ASN A 114 6.35 9.36 -4.49
N SER A 115 7.29 9.48 -3.55
CA SER A 115 8.72 9.70 -3.81
C SER A 115 9.57 8.54 -3.30
N LEU A 116 9.07 7.29 -3.48
CA LEU A 116 9.73 6.10 -2.95
C LEU A 116 11.04 5.83 -3.67
N THR A 117 12.13 5.80 -2.91
CA THR A 117 13.45 5.35 -3.38
C THR A 117 13.70 3.86 -3.10
N SER A 118 12.93 3.28 -2.18
CA SER A 118 12.98 1.84 -1.85
C SER A 118 11.67 1.32 -1.26
N VAL A 119 11.39 0.03 -1.54
CA VAL A 119 10.33 -0.74 -0.88
C VAL A 119 10.94 -2.07 -0.43
N SER A 120 10.86 -2.36 0.88
CA SER A 120 11.40 -3.57 1.50
C SER A 120 10.32 -4.62 1.74
N GLY A 121 10.71 -5.90 1.71
CA GLY A 121 9.87 -7.02 2.12
C GLY A 121 8.80 -7.43 1.12
N ILE A 122 8.91 -7.09 -0.17
CA ILE A 122 7.96 -7.55 -1.21
C ILE A 122 8.29 -8.98 -1.64
N SER A 123 9.55 -9.34 -1.79
CA SER A 123 9.92 -10.67 -2.27
C SER A 123 9.29 -11.79 -1.44
N ASN A 124 8.86 -12.85 -2.10
CA ASN A 124 8.18 -14.02 -1.52
C ASN A 124 6.83 -13.76 -0.85
N LYS A 125 6.17 -12.65 -1.16
CA LYS A 125 4.78 -12.43 -0.75
C LYS A 125 3.84 -13.26 -1.65
N VAL A 126 3.61 -14.49 -1.22
CA VAL A 126 2.90 -15.50 -2.02
C VAL A 126 1.42 -15.19 -2.26
N ASN A 127 0.83 -14.31 -1.46
CA ASN A 127 -0.57 -13.89 -1.59
C ASN A 127 -0.74 -12.62 -2.41
N LEU A 128 0.37 -11.88 -2.70
CA LEU A 128 0.32 -10.60 -3.39
C LEU A 128 -0.12 -10.81 -4.85
N ASP A 129 -1.29 -10.26 -5.21
CA ASP A 129 -1.92 -10.36 -6.52
C ASP A 129 -1.82 -9.03 -7.30
N HIS A 130 -1.91 -7.90 -6.59
CA HIS A 130 -1.87 -6.57 -7.20
C HIS A 130 -0.73 -5.72 -6.63
N LEU A 131 0.16 -5.22 -7.50
CA LEU A 131 1.28 -4.35 -7.12
C LEU A 131 1.32 -3.11 -8.03
N GLN A 132 1.14 -1.93 -7.44
CA GLN A 132 1.21 -0.65 -8.15
C GLN A 132 2.22 0.28 -7.47
N LEU A 133 3.38 0.47 -8.13
CA LEU A 133 4.51 1.30 -7.69
C LEU A 133 4.90 2.37 -8.72
N GLN A 134 4.10 2.56 -9.76
CA GLN A 134 4.39 3.53 -10.82
C GLN A 134 4.48 4.97 -10.28
N ARG A 135 5.27 5.82 -10.97
CA ARG A 135 5.48 7.23 -10.60
C ARG A 135 6.08 7.35 -9.19
N ASN A 136 7.25 6.78 -9.03
CA ASN A 136 8.13 6.87 -7.86
C ASN A 136 9.58 7.11 -8.32
N GLU A 137 10.56 6.97 -7.42
CA GLU A 137 11.99 7.18 -7.66
C GLU A 137 12.79 5.89 -7.40
N LEU A 138 12.17 4.71 -7.68
CA LEU A 138 12.80 3.42 -7.43
C LEU A 138 13.92 3.16 -8.44
N THR A 139 15.11 2.79 -7.97
CA THR A 139 16.26 2.43 -8.82
C THR A 139 16.41 0.92 -9.02
N SER A 140 15.83 0.12 -8.15
CA SER A 140 15.74 -1.33 -8.26
C SER A 140 14.53 -1.86 -7.50
N ILE A 141 14.04 -3.03 -7.88
CA ILE A 141 12.98 -3.73 -7.14
C ILE A 141 13.18 -5.25 -7.25
N ASP A 142 13.00 -5.93 -6.13
CA ASP A 142 12.95 -7.40 -6.07
C ASP A 142 11.52 -7.83 -5.70
N ILE A 143 10.80 -8.38 -6.67
CA ILE A 143 9.48 -8.96 -6.49
C ILE A 143 9.49 -10.47 -6.72
N SER A 144 10.66 -11.10 -6.64
CA SER A 144 10.82 -12.54 -6.84
C SER A 144 9.94 -13.36 -5.88
N GLY A 145 9.45 -14.50 -6.36
CA GLY A 145 8.66 -15.42 -5.54
C GLY A 145 7.24 -14.96 -5.17
N CYS A 146 6.75 -13.84 -5.72
CA CYS A 146 5.36 -13.40 -5.59
C CYS A 146 4.50 -14.20 -6.59
N VAL A 147 4.25 -15.46 -6.29
CA VAL A 147 3.68 -16.45 -7.22
C VAL A 147 2.22 -16.15 -7.64
N SER A 148 1.52 -15.31 -6.88
CA SER A 148 0.13 -14.92 -7.16
C SER A 148 0.00 -13.60 -7.92
N LEU A 149 1.11 -12.89 -8.22
CA LEU A 149 1.06 -11.68 -9.06
C LEU A 149 0.59 -12.06 -10.48
N GLU A 150 -0.69 -11.82 -10.79
CA GLU A 150 -1.30 -12.21 -12.06
C GLU A 150 -1.49 -11.02 -13.00
N SER A 151 -2.34 -10.07 -12.65
CA SER A 151 -2.93 -9.15 -13.64
C SER A 151 -2.47 -7.71 -13.56
N THR A 152 -1.83 -7.27 -12.49
CA THR A 152 -1.51 -5.85 -12.30
C THR A 152 -0.16 -5.66 -11.61
N VAL A 153 0.91 -5.57 -12.42
CA VAL A 153 2.23 -5.15 -11.95
C VAL A 153 2.63 -3.89 -12.71
N LEU A 154 2.45 -2.73 -12.06
CA LEU A 154 2.73 -1.42 -12.66
C LEU A 154 3.94 -0.78 -11.98
N LEU A 155 5.04 -0.67 -12.74
CA LEU A 155 6.32 -0.09 -12.30
C LEU A 155 6.77 1.09 -13.20
N TYR A 156 5.92 1.56 -14.11
CA TYR A 156 6.29 2.59 -15.07
C TYR A 156 6.57 3.94 -14.42
N ASN A 157 7.38 4.78 -15.07
CA ASN A 157 7.83 6.08 -14.54
C ASN A 157 8.51 5.92 -13.18
N ASN A 158 9.62 5.21 -13.17
CA ASN A 158 10.61 5.11 -12.09
C ASN A 158 12.02 5.27 -12.69
N ASP A 159 13.07 5.08 -11.89
CA ASP A 159 14.48 5.13 -12.30
C ASP A 159 15.11 3.72 -12.29
N LEU A 160 14.29 2.67 -12.57
CA LEU A 160 14.70 1.28 -12.42
C LEU A 160 15.80 0.92 -13.43
N THR A 161 16.95 0.51 -12.92
CA THR A 161 18.05 -0.07 -13.69
C THR A 161 18.03 -1.61 -13.69
N SER A 162 17.33 -2.22 -12.70
CA SER A 162 17.16 -3.67 -12.55
C SER A 162 15.85 -4.03 -11.88
N ILE A 163 15.29 -5.17 -12.28
CA ILE A 163 14.09 -5.78 -11.69
C ILE A 163 14.33 -7.28 -11.57
N ASN A 164 14.03 -7.86 -10.41
CA ASN A 164 14.04 -9.32 -10.23
C ASN A 164 12.60 -9.85 -10.26
N LEU A 165 12.27 -10.59 -11.33
CA LEU A 165 10.95 -11.21 -11.58
C LEU A 165 10.96 -12.73 -11.39
N THR A 166 12.03 -13.30 -10.87
CA THR A 166 12.20 -14.75 -10.76
C THR A 166 11.05 -15.37 -9.97
N GLY A 167 10.37 -16.36 -10.56
CA GLY A 167 9.30 -17.10 -9.89
C GLY A 167 7.92 -16.43 -9.87
N ASN A 168 7.72 -15.32 -10.59
CA ASN A 168 6.39 -14.72 -10.79
C ASN A 168 5.64 -15.45 -11.91
N VAL A 169 5.32 -16.70 -11.67
CA VAL A 169 4.83 -17.64 -12.70
C VAL A 169 3.40 -17.37 -13.18
N ALA A 170 2.61 -16.64 -12.38
CA ALA A 170 1.22 -16.29 -12.73
C ALA A 170 1.10 -14.99 -13.56
N MET A 171 2.18 -14.21 -13.69
CA MET A 171 2.14 -12.87 -14.28
C MET A 171 1.74 -12.89 -15.75
N THR A 172 0.65 -12.22 -16.08
CA THR A 172 0.14 -12.08 -17.45
C THR A 172 0.37 -10.66 -18.01
N HIS A 173 0.39 -9.64 -17.16
CA HIS A 173 0.58 -8.24 -17.55
C HIS A 173 1.63 -7.57 -16.67
N PHE A 174 2.59 -6.94 -17.32
CA PHE A 174 3.69 -6.25 -16.66
C PHE A 174 3.99 -4.94 -17.40
N ASN A 175 4.10 -3.84 -16.70
CA ASN A 175 4.41 -2.55 -17.28
C ASN A 175 5.55 -1.86 -16.53
N ALA A 176 6.73 -1.82 -17.13
CA ALA A 176 7.91 -1.10 -16.67
C ALA A 176 8.34 0.02 -17.63
N LYS A 177 7.40 0.57 -18.43
CA LYS A 177 7.66 1.66 -19.35
C LYS A 177 8.29 2.87 -18.63
N ASP A 178 9.08 3.68 -19.36
CA ASP A 178 9.70 4.90 -18.83
C ASP A 178 10.52 4.62 -17.55
N ASN A 179 11.54 3.75 -17.69
CA ASN A 179 12.57 3.38 -16.72
C ASN A 179 13.96 3.38 -17.40
N GLU A 180 15.01 3.03 -16.66
CA GLU A 180 16.41 2.99 -17.13
C GLU A 180 16.93 1.56 -17.36
N LEU A 181 16.03 0.59 -17.66
CA LEU A 181 16.41 -0.81 -17.83
C LEU A 181 17.27 -1.01 -19.09
N THR A 182 18.41 -1.67 -18.95
CA THR A 182 19.25 -2.10 -20.05
C THR A 182 19.05 -3.57 -20.42
N SER A 183 18.49 -4.36 -19.52
CA SER A 183 18.11 -5.76 -19.72
C SER A 183 17.03 -6.16 -18.72
N ILE A 184 16.28 -7.20 -19.08
CA ILE A 184 15.30 -7.83 -18.18
C ILE A 184 15.32 -9.34 -18.44
N ASP A 185 15.26 -10.15 -17.39
CA ASP A 185 15.14 -11.61 -17.48
C ASP A 185 13.68 -12.01 -17.28
N LEU A 186 13.06 -12.56 -18.32
CA LEU A 186 11.68 -13.04 -18.35
C LEU A 186 11.62 -14.55 -18.47
N SER A 187 12.74 -15.26 -18.30
CA SER A 187 12.86 -16.71 -18.54
C SER A 187 11.95 -17.59 -17.66
N THR A 188 11.36 -17.01 -16.59
CA THR A 188 10.42 -17.70 -15.68
C THR A 188 8.98 -17.17 -15.75
N ASN A 189 8.69 -16.30 -16.71
CA ASN A 189 7.40 -15.60 -16.80
C ASN A 189 6.65 -16.00 -18.08
N ASP A 190 6.45 -17.30 -18.28
CA ASP A 190 5.93 -17.89 -19.53
C ASP A 190 4.50 -17.47 -19.90
N LEU A 191 3.74 -16.89 -18.96
CA LEU A 191 2.36 -16.46 -19.17
C LEU A 191 2.23 -14.98 -19.55
N LEU A 192 3.35 -14.22 -19.68
CA LEU A 192 3.28 -12.83 -20.08
C LEU A 192 2.69 -12.67 -21.48
N GLU A 193 1.59 -11.90 -21.57
CA GLU A 193 0.89 -11.58 -22.82
C GLU A 193 1.21 -10.16 -23.30
N GLU A 194 1.50 -9.23 -22.36
CA GLU A 194 1.79 -7.83 -22.64
C GLU A 194 2.94 -7.32 -21.74
N ILE A 195 3.87 -6.56 -22.35
CA ILE A 195 5.08 -6.02 -21.70
C ILE A 195 5.17 -4.52 -21.96
#